data_d0a890164bce8dd2d052eb24aee1e1d8
#
_entry.id   d0a890164bce8dd2d052eb24aee1e1d8
#
_cell.length_a   1.000
_cell.length_b   1.000
_cell.length_c   1.000
_cell.angle_alpha   90.00
_cell.angle_beta   90.00
_cell.angle_gamma   90.00
#
_symmetry.space_group_name_H-M   'P 1'
#
loop_
_entity.id
_entity.type
_entity.pdbx_description
1 polymer ?
#
loop_
_entity_poly.entity_id
_entity_poly.type
_entity_poly.pdbx_seq_one_letter_code
_entity_poly.pdbx_strand_id
1 'polypeptide(L)'
;MKKLFLSAMLGLSLISCSALQNQKTMTTDWKHTTNIYEVNVRQFSKEGTFKAVEKELPRLKRMGVETLWFMPITPIAQKNKKGTLGSQYAAQDYTSINPEFGTLEDFKSVVNEAHKMGFKVI
;
A
#
# COMPACT_ATOMS: atom_id res chain seq x y z
N MET A 1 -8.09 -34.54 -76.89
CA MET A 1 -6.91 -33.65 -77.05
C MET A 1 -7.09 -32.44 -76.12
N LYS A 2 -6.16 -32.26 -75.17
CA LYS A 2 -5.73 -30.98 -74.61
C LYS A 2 -6.77 -30.29 -73.67
N LYS A 3 -6.51 -29.92 -72.48
CA LYS A 3 -5.27 -29.79 -71.73
C LYS A 3 -5.64 -29.75 -70.26
N LEU A 4 -5.02 -30.61 -69.56
CA LEU A 4 -4.83 -30.52 -68.12
C LEU A 4 -3.83 -29.40 -67.86
N PHE A 5 -4.21 -28.33 -67.22
CA PHE A 5 -3.30 -27.36 -66.61
C PHE A 5 -3.99 -26.85 -65.34
N LEU A 6 -3.62 -27.44 -64.30
CA LEU A 6 -2.62 -26.84 -63.36
C LEU A 6 -3.14 -25.56 -62.75
N SER A 7 -3.81 -25.74 -61.67
CA SER A 7 -3.89 -24.70 -60.65
C SER A 7 -3.50 -25.29 -59.29
N ALA A 8 -2.29 -25.80 -59.25
CA ALA A 8 -1.51 -25.92 -58.06
C ALA A 8 -0.77 -24.61 -57.92
N MET A 9 -1.12 -23.83 -57.00
CA MET A 9 -0.37 -22.72 -56.37
C MET A 9 -1.39 -21.81 -55.73
N LEU A 10 -1.47 -21.69 -54.58
CA LEU A 10 -0.76 -20.87 -53.65
C LEU A 10 -1.41 -21.02 -52.29
N GLY A 11 -1.14 -22.13 -51.65
CA GLY A 11 -1.25 -22.16 -50.17
C GLY A 11 -0.09 -21.39 -49.61
N LEU A 12 -0.11 -20.07 -49.69
CA LEU A 12 0.81 -19.24 -48.93
C LEU A 12 0.36 -19.32 -47.50
N SER A 13 0.94 -20.25 -46.78
CA SER A 13 0.92 -20.32 -45.33
C SER A 13 1.48 -19.01 -44.81
N LEU A 14 0.62 -18.11 -44.46
CA LEU A 14 0.96 -17.02 -43.57
C LEU A 14 1.29 -17.66 -42.19
N ILE A 15 2.52 -18.11 -42.06
CA ILE A 15 3.12 -18.34 -40.77
C ILE A 15 3.23 -16.96 -40.15
N SER A 16 2.13 -16.54 -39.54
CA SER A 16 2.15 -15.44 -38.60
C SER A 16 3.08 -15.86 -37.48
N CYS A 17 4.31 -15.42 -37.55
CA CYS A 17 5.19 -15.36 -36.40
C CYS A 17 4.49 -14.51 -35.35
N SER A 18 3.65 -15.15 -34.55
CA SER A 18 3.31 -14.64 -33.23
C SER A 18 4.60 -14.66 -32.46
N ALA A 19 5.40 -13.62 -32.62
CA ALA A 19 6.40 -13.26 -31.66
C ALA A 19 5.62 -13.10 -30.38
N LEU A 20 5.63 -14.14 -29.55
CA LEU A 20 5.34 -14.04 -28.14
C LEU A 20 6.34 -13.02 -27.59
N GLN A 21 5.95 -11.75 -27.70
CA GLN A 21 6.57 -10.73 -26.88
C GLN A 21 6.32 -11.17 -25.45
N ASN A 22 7.32 -11.83 -24.94
CA ASN A 22 7.49 -12.02 -23.53
C ASN A 22 7.65 -10.59 -22.95
N GLN A 23 6.52 -9.88 -22.84
CA GLN A 23 6.47 -8.68 -22.05
C GLN A 23 6.79 -9.14 -20.64
N LYS A 24 8.10 -9.12 -20.35
CA LYS A 24 8.57 -9.07 -18.98
C LYS A 24 7.84 -7.87 -18.39
N THR A 25 6.70 -8.12 -17.77
CA THR A 25 6.01 -7.14 -16.95
C THR A 25 7.07 -6.67 -15.99
N MET A 26 7.60 -5.48 -16.25
CA MET A 26 8.41 -4.79 -15.28
C MET A 26 7.45 -4.59 -14.11
N THR A 27 7.51 -5.50 -13.15
CA THR A 27 6.89 -5.28 -11.86
C THR A 27 7.63 -4.09 -11.29
N THR A 28 7.07 -2.91 -11.54
CA THR A 28 7.59 -1.69 -10.98
C THR A 28 7.62 -1.92 -9.48
N ASP A 29 8.82 -1.96 -8.91
CA ASP A 29 8.95 -2.16 -7.47
C ASP A 29 8.18 -1.01 -6.80
N TRP A 30 7.07 -1.33 -6.14
CA TRP A 30 6.16 -0.37 -5.53
C TRP A 30 6.89 0.67 -4.67
N LYS A 31 8.05 0.32 -4.13
CA LYS A 31 8.88 1.21 -3.31
C LYS A 31 9.40 2.44 -4.07
N HIS A 32 9.54 2.32 -5.40
CA HIS A 32 10.02 3.41 -6.24
C HIS A 32 8.92 4.27 -6.87
N THR A 33 7.68 3.81 -6.81
CA THR A 33 6.55 4.47 -7.48
C THR A 33 5.43 4.88 -6.54
N THR A 34 5.51 4.51 -5.26
CA THR A 34 4.49 4.81 -4.26
C THR A 34 4.56 6.25 -3.77
N ASN A 35 3.42 6.79 -3.40
CA ASN A 35 3.34 7.97 -2.56
C ASN A 35 3.16 7.56 -1.09
N ILE A 36 3.60 8.42 -0.18
CA ILE A 36 3.55 8.17 1.25
C ILE A 36 2.69 9.25 1.91
N TYR A 37 1.75 8.81 2.74
CA TYR A 37 0.94 9.66 3.59
C TYR A 37 1.32 9.40 5.05
N GLU A 38 1.84 10.43 5.73
CA GLU A 38 2.22 10.36 7.14
C GLU A 38 0.97 10.42 8.04
N VAL A 39 0.82 9.45 8.92
CA VAL A 39 -0.28 9.34 9.87
C VAL A 39 0.22 9.63 11.28
N ASN A 40 -0.03 10.84 11.76
CA ASN A 40 0.09 11.18 13.18
C ASN A 40 -1.23 10.85 13.87
N VAL A 41 -1.35 9.68 14.48
CA VAL A 41 -2.61 9.18 15.05
C VAL A 41 -3.27 10.19 15.99
N ARG A 42 -2.48 10.81 16.90
CA ARG A 42 -2.98 11.81 17.85
C ARG A 42 -3.64 13.01 17.19
N GLN A 43 -3.12 13.46 16.04
CA GLN A 43 -3.55 14.68 15.37
C GLN A 43 -4.41 14.40 14.13
N PHE A 44 -4.60 13.14 13.79
CA PHE A 44 -5.31 12.74 12.58
C PHE A 44 -6.81 13.07 12.63
N SER A 45 -7.38 12.97 13.80
CA SER A 45 -8.78 13.27 14.07
C SER A 45 -8.94 13.91 15.45
N LYS A 46 -10.16 14.35 15.76
CA LYS A 46 -10.48 14.87 17.09
C LYS A 46 -10.31 13.80 18.19
N GLU A 47 -10.62 12.54 17.85
CA GLU A 47 -10.50 11.41 18.78
C GLU A 47 -9.05 10.96 18.98
N GLY A 48 -8.19 11.13 17.97
CA GLY A 48 -6.78 10.75 18.03
C GLY A 48 -6.54 9.25 18.20
N THR A 49 -7.38 8.40 17.60
CA THR A 49 -7.35 6.94 17.83
C THR A 49 -7.20 6.16 16.51
N PHE A 50 -6.76 4.90 16.63
CA PHE A 50 -6.68 3.97 15.48
C PHE A 50 -8.04 3.77 14.82
N LYS A 51 -9.12 3.66 15.58
CA LYS A 51 -10.48 3.52 15.05
C LYS A 51 -10.90 4.72 14.20
N ALA A 52 -10.47 5.91 14.57
CA ALA A 52 -10.74 7.10 13.78
C ALA A 52 -9.93 7.10 12.48
N VAL A 53 -8.67 6.65 12.50
CA VAL A 53 -7.87 6.46 11.29
C VAL A 53 -8.54 5.44 10.35
N GLU A 54 -8.99 4.30 10.88
CA GLU A 54 -9.65 3.24 10.11
C GLU A 54 -10.87 3.75 9.35
N LYS A 55 -11.71 4.55 10.00
CA LYS A 55 -12.89 5.16 9.36
C LYS A 55 -12.54 6.04 8.16
N GLU A 56 -11.37 6.62 8.14
CA GLU A 56 -10.92 7.54 7.10
C GLU A 56 -10.15 6.85 5.95
N LEU A 57 -9.85 5.57 6.03
CA LEU A 57 -9.17 4.82 4.98
C LEU A 57 -9.86 4.97 3.60
N PRO A 58 -11.21 4.90 3.49
CA PRO A 58 -11.86 5.11 2.21
C PRO A 58 -11.61 6.50 1.61
N ARG A 59 -11.52 7.54 2.44
CA ARG A 59 -11.18 8.90 1.99
C ARG A 59 -9.75 8.96 1.48
N LEU A 60 -8.80 8.41 2.23
CA LEU A 60 -7.38 8.36 1.83
C LEU A 60 -7.20 7.59 0.50
N LYS A 61 -7.97 6.50 0.31
CA LYS A 61 -7.94 5.73 -0.94
C LYS A 61 -8.43 6.57 -2.12
N ARG A 62 -9.53 7.32 -1.96
CA ARG A 62 -10.01 8.23 -3.01
C ARG A 62 -9.03 9.36 -3.33
N MET A 63 -8.21 9.76 -2.36
CA MET A 63 -7.13 10.74 -2.57
C MET A 63 -5.94 10.16 -3.35
N GLY A 64 -5.92 8.85 -3.62
CA GLY A 64 -4.83 8.20 -4.32
C GLY A 64 -3.65 7.81 -3.43
N VAL A 65 -3.83 7.80 -2.10
CA VAL A 65 -2.78 7.34 -1.18
C VAL A 65 -2.52 5.85 -1.38
N GLU A 66 -1.24 5.47 -1.41
CA GLU A 66 -0.80 4.10 -1.61
C GLU A 66 -0.10 3.51 -0.38
N THR A 67 0.69 4.31 0.31
CA THR A 67 1.42 3.89 1.51
C THR A 67 1.09 4.78 2.69
N LEU A 68 0.72 4.15 3.80
CA LEU A 68 0.50 4.81 5.08
C LEU A 68 1.76 4.66 5.94
N TRP A 69 2.34 5.77 6.34
CA TRP A 69 3.44 5.80 7.29
C TRP A 69 2.93 6.25 8.65
N PHE A 70 2.83 5.32 9.60
CA PHE A 70 2.46 5.67 10.95
C PHE A 70 3.65 6.25 11.70
N MET A 71 3.48 7.44 12.28
CA MET A 71 4.41 7.92 13.30
C MET A 71 4.46 6.93 14.46
N PRO A 72 5.54 6.96 15.29
CA PRO A 72 5.68 5.96 16.36
C PRO A 72 4.42 5.83 17.21
N ILE A 73 3.94 4.61 17.36
CA ILE A 73 2.69 4.25 18.03
C ILE A 73 2.93 3.70 19.45
N THR A 74 4.17 3.74 19.89
CA THR A 74 4.61 3.24 21.21
C THR A 74 4.36 4.27 22.30
N PRO A 75 4.30 3.86 23.59
CA PRO A 75 4.20 4.78 24.71
C PRO A 75 5.37 5.76 24.76
N ILE A 76 5.08 7.01 25.06
CA ILE A 76 6.09 8.06 25.14
C ILE A 76 6.79 8.03 26.50
N ALA A 77 8.12 8.09 26.49
CA ALA A 77 8.93 8.14 27.68
C ALA A 77 8.56 9.35 28.58
N GLN A 78 8.41 9.09 29.87
CA GLN A 78 8.01 10.10 30.84
C GLN A 78 9.22 10.77 31.51
N LYS A 79 10.34 10.06 31.65
CA LYS A 79 11.57 10.61 32.22
C LYS A 79 12.15 11.71 31.34
N ASN A 80 12.36 12.90 31.92
CA ASN A 80 12.90 14.07 31.23
C ASN A 80 12.07 14.50 30.00
N LYS A 81 10.78 14.20 30.00
CA LYS A 81 9.86 14.59 28.93
C LYS A 81 9.85 16.09 28.73
N LYS A 82 10.03 16.55 27.50
CA LYS A 82 9.91 17.96 27.13
C LYS A 82 8.47 18.31 26.79
N GLY A 83 7.97 19.38 27.40
CA GLY A 83 6.58 19.81 27.23
C GLY A 83 5.57 18.83 27.83
N THR A 84 4.29 19.10 27.62
CA THR A 84 3.19 18.30 28.18
C THR A 84 3.03 16.95 27.49
N LEU A 85 3.20 16.90 26.17
CA LEU A 85 2.94 15.70 25.37
C LEU A 85 4.18 14.81 25.18
N GLY A 86 5.39 15.38 25.25
CA GLY A 86 6.62 14.67 24.93
C GLY A 86 6.78 14.41 23.43
N SER A 87 7.80 13.64 23.08
CA SER A 87 8.09 13.27 21.69
C SER A 87 7.64 11.83 21.42
N GLN A 88 6.91 11.60 20.36
CA GLN A 88 6.52 10.26 19.89
C GLN A 88 7.75 9.40 19.55
N TYR A 89 8.87 10.03 19.19
CA TYR A 89 10.14 9.36 18.89
C TYR A 89 10.95 8.98 20.13
N ALA A 90 10.52 9.42 21.32
CA ALA A 90 11.11 9.01 22.60
C ALA A 90 10.26 7.88 23.20
N ALA A 91 10.42 6.67 22.68
CA ALA A 91 9.66 5.51 23.13
C ALA A 91 10.07 5.09 24.54
N GLN A 92 9.07 4.86 25.40
CA GLN A 92 9.25 4.25 26.71
C GLN A 92 9.43 2.73 26.60
N ASP A 93 8.67 2.12 25.70
CA ASP A 93 8.64 0.69 25.47
C ASP A 93 8.34 0.43 24.00
N TYR A 94 9.23 -0.28 23.30
CA TYR A 94 9.10 -0.59 21.89
C TYR A 94 8.18 -1.79 21.60
N THR A 95 7.72 -2.48 22.64
CA THR A 95 6.90 -3.69 22.52
C THR A 95 5.43 -3.45 22.83
N SER A 96 5.08 -2.23 23.24
CA SER A 96 3.72 -1.85 23.62
C SER A 96 3.13 -0.80 22.69
N ILE A 97 1.81 -0.75 22.68
CA ILE A 97 1.04 0.30 22.01
C ILE A 97 0.73 1.43 23.00
N ASN A 98 0.83 2.68 22.53
CA ASN A 98 0.40 3.82 23.31
C ASN A 98 -1.11 3.74 23.58
N PRO A 99 -1.54 3.63 24.85
CA PRO A 99 -2.96 3.46 25.20
C PRO A 99 -3.84 4.65 24.78
N GLU A 100 -3.24 5.83 24.53
CA GLU A 100 -3.98 6.98 23.98
C GLU A 100 -4.57 6.69 22.62
N PHE A 101 -3.96 5.82 21.82
CA PHE A 101 -4.37 5.54 20.45
C PHE A 101 -5.35 4.37 20.35
N GLY A 102 -5.47 3.56 21.40
CA GLY A 102 -6.27 2.34 21.44
C GLY A 102 -5.45 1.11 21.82
N THR A 103 -5.92 -0.05 21.40
CA THR A 103 -5.30 -1.35 21.72
C THR A 103 -4.47 -1.87 20.54
N LEU A 104 -3.70 -2.94 20.78
CA LEU A 104 -2.99 -3.65 19.72
C LEU A 104 -3.98 -4.24 18.69
N GLU A 105 -5.14 -4.70 19.15
CA GLU A 105 -6.20 -5.23 18.30
C GLU A 105 -6.78 -4.14 17.40
N ASP A 106 -6.97 -2.94 17.92
CA ASP A 106 -7.41 -1.79 17.10
C ASP A 106 -6.37 -1.46 16.02
N PHE A 107 -5.08 -1.48 16.35
CA PHE A 107 -4.03 -1.27 15.34
C PHE A 107 -3.99 -2.37 14.29
N LYS A 108 -4.10 -3.65 14.71
CA LYS A 108 -4.20 -4.78 13.77
C LYS A 108 -5.40 -4.64 12.84
N SER A 109 -6.54 -4.14 13.36
CA SER A 109 -7.74 -3.88 12.54
C SER A 109 -7.44 -2.86 11.45
N VAL A 110 -6.86 -1.72 11.81
CA VAL A 110 -6.46 -0.68 10.83
C VAL A 110 -5.55 -1.26 9.75
N VAL A 111 -4.51 -2.02 10.14
CA VAL A 111 -3.56 -2.62 9.19
C VAL A 111 -4.26 -3.60 8.25
N ASN A 112 -5.14 -4.45 8.78
CA ASN A 112 -5.88 -5.42 7.99
C ASN A 112 -6.83 -4.73 6.98
N GLU A 113 -7.58 -3.72 7.43
CA GLU A 113 -8.48 -2.97 6.55
C GLU A 113 -7.68 -2.18 5.49
N ALA A 114 -6.57 -1.56 5.87
CA ALA A 114 -5.67 -0.89 4.93
C ALA A 114 -5.16 -1.87 3.86
N HIS A 115 -4.70 -3.05 4.24
CA HIS A 115 -4.25 -4.08 3.30
C HIS A 115 -5.35 -4.57 2.36
N LYS A 116 -6.59 -4.79 2.87
CA LYS A 116 -7.75 -5.14 2.03
C LYS A 116 -8.04 -4.08 0.97
N MET A 117 -7.80 -2.82 1.29
CA MET A 117 -7.95 -1.70 0.37
C MET A 117 -6.73 -1.47 -0.53
N GLY A 118 -5.67 -2.27 -0.40
CA GLY A 118 -4.47 -2.21 -1.22
C GLY A 118 -3.45 -1.16 -0.77
N PHE A 119 -3.55 -0.63 0.44
CA PHE A 119 -2.49 0.19 1.02
C PHE A 119 -1.29 -0.67 1.43
N LYS A 120 -0.12 -0.06 1.43
CA LYS A 120 1.04 -0.51 2.19
C LYS A 120 1.05 0.23 3.53
N VAL A 121 1.58 -0.42 4.58
CA VAL A 121 1.70 0.17 5.92
C VAL A 121 3.14 0.03 6.38
N ILE A 122 3.72 1.13 6.85
CA ILE A 122 5.08 1.22 7.39
C ILE A 122 5.10 2.07 8.65
#